data_393704374cc562bc05e5448684137088
#
_entry.id   393704374cc562bc05e5448684137088
#
_cell.length_a   1.000
_cell.length_b   1.000
_cell.length_c   1.000
_cell.angle_alpha   90.00
_cell.angle_beta   90.00
_cell.angle_gamma   90.00
#
_symmetry.space_group_name_H-M   'P 1'
#
loop_
_entity.id
_entity.type
_entity.pdbx_description
1 polymer ?
#
loop_
_entity_poly.entity_id
_entity_poly.type
_entity_poly.pdbx_seq_one_letter_code
_entity_poly.pdbx_strand_id
1 'polypeptide(L)'
;MNIERNDARSGAKPGQHPAASAGVPPAGGGSGAPTNASAEPATASNFIRNIIDDDNRSGKWGQRVETRFPPEPNGYLHIGHAKSICVNFGIARDYGGVCHLRFDDTNPEKEDVEYVNSIIDAVRWLGFDWQKDGREHLYFASDYYDKLYAFAELLIQRGKAYVDSQSAEQMRATRGTLTEPGTPSPYRDRTPEENLALFRRMKAGEFAEGTHVLRAKIDMASPNINMRDPVIYRIRFAHHYRTGDAWCVYPMYDYTHCICDALENITHSLCTLEFEDHRPLYDWFLAELADAGIFTRPLPQQIEFSRLNLTYVITSKRKLLQLVEGKHVDGWDDPRMPTIVGLRRRGFTPGSIRLMCERTGLTKINSWIDFGLLEAALREDLDEKAPRAIAVLDPLKLIVDNYPQDSEETCSAPVHPHHPERGTRTFPFSRELWIEREDFNENPPKGYFRLFPGNRVRLRYGFVVECTGADKDEHGNIVAVHCNYFSDSKSGTEGSNHYKVKGNIHWVSAAHAYRAEVRLYDRLFKEPQPDAGGRDFLEALNPDAKRVVTAYLEPGAQQFLPEDRAQFERHGYFVADRVDSVPGQPVFNRIVSLRDSWGKSA
;
A
#
# COMPACT_ATOMS: atom_id res chain seq x y z
N MET A 1 -43.69 29.02 5.47
CA MET A 1 -44.50 29.28 6.66
C MET A 1 -43.60 29.23 7.84
N ASN A 2 -43.42 30.41 8.46
CA ASN A 2 -42.68 30.70 9.70
C ASN A 2 -43.23 29.95 10.91
N ILE A 3 -42.37 29.78 11.92
CA ILE A 3 -42.49 30.20 13.33
C ILE A 3 -41.35 29.54 14.08
N GLU A 4 -40.25 30.24 14.38
CA GLU A 4 -39.82 31.02 15.56
C GLU A 4 -39.68 30.20 16.87
N ARG A 5 -38.43 30.15 17.32
CA ARG A 5 -37.73 30.62 18.52
C ARG A 5 -38.39 30.41 19.91
N ASN A 6 -37.64 29.88 20.84
CA ASN A 6 -37.33 30.62 22.07
C ASN A 6 -36.12 30.09 22.87
N ASP A 7 -35.29 31.03 23.27
CA ASP A 7 -34.19 30.96 24.23
C ASP A 7 -34.67 30.80 25.69
N ALA A 8 -33.82 30.22 26.53
CA ALA A 8 -33.58 30.80 27.87
C ALA A 8 -32.38 30.18 28.61
N ARG A 9 -31.49 31.04 28.97
CA ARG A 9 -30.27 31.01 29.77
C ARG A 9 -30.44 30.54 31.23
N SER A 10 -29.33 30.03 31.80
CA SER A 10 -28.62 30.46 33.05
C SER A 10 -27.75 29.29 33.52
N GLY A 11 -26.47 29.33 33.79
CA GLY A 11 -25.65 30.33 34.46
C GLY A 11 -25.32 29.89 35.90
N ALA A 12 -24.10 29.33 36.14
CA ALA A 12 -23.27 29.57 37.32
C ALA A 12 -22.04 28.64 37.44
N LYS A 13 -20.87 29.22 37.56
CA LYS A 13 -19.58 28.73 38.12
C LYS A 13 -19.44 29.29 39.57
N PRO A 14 -18.35 29.04 40.33
CA PRO A 14 -17.48 27.89 40.63
C PRO A 14 -17.24 27.70 42.15
N GLY A 15 -16.53 26.65 42.57
CA GLY A 15 -16.09 26.49 43.96
C GLY A 15 -14.76 25.71 44.05
N GLN A 16 -13.81 26.34 44.75
CA GLN A 16 -12.41 25.95 44.94
C GLN A 16 -12.19 24.97 46.12
N HIS A 17 -11.08 24.25 46.02
CA HIS A 17 -10.21 23.51 46.94
C HIS A 17 -10.45 23.57 48.48
N PRO A 18 -9.87 22.60 49.31
CA PRO A 18 -8.43 22.61 49.56
C PRO A 18 -7.74 21.25 49.75
N ALA A 19 -6.41 21.31 49.68
CA ALA A 19 -5.41 20.30 49.92
C ALA A 19 -5.24 19.92 51.40
N ALA A 20 -4.77 18.69 51.64
CA ALA A 20 -4.05 18.35 52.88
C ALA A 20 -3.01 17.26 52.63
N SER A 21 -1.91 17.47 53.31
CA SER A 21 -0.57 16.92 53.18
C SER A 21 -0.28 15.68 54.04
N ALA A 22 0.81 14.99 53.64
CA ALA A 22 1.84 14.38 54.48
C ALA A 22 1.72 12.89 54.91
N GLY A 23 2.84 12.16 54.66
CA GLY A 23 3.21 10.97 55.42
C GLY A 23 4.07 9.97 54.69
N VAL A 24 5.41 10.17 54.70
CA VAL A 24 6.41 9.10 54.40
C VAL A 24 6.81 8.45 55.71
N PRO A 25 6.98 7.13 55.80
CA PRO A 25 8.22 6.53 56.25
C PRO A 25 8.57 5.16 55.56
N PRO A 26 9.62 4.42 55.99
CA PRO A 26 10.88 4.29 55.23
C PRO A 26 11.14 2.91 54.66
N ALA A 27 12.32 2.82 54.00
CA ALA A 27 12.87 1.68 53.27
C ALA A 27 13.09 0.40 54.08
N GLY A 28 12.90 -0.74 53.41
CA GLY A 28 13.31 -2.06 53.85
C GLY A 28 13.45 -3.04 52.69
N GLY A 29 14.68 -3.40 52.38
CA GLY A 29 15.38 -4.52 51.78
C GLY A 29 14.68 -5.55 50.88
N GLY A 30 15.18 -5.59 49.67
CA GLY A 30 15.77 -6.71 48.94
C GLY A 30 14.98 -7.96 48.64
N SER A 31 14.70 -8.16 47.31
CA SER A 31 14.99 -9.43 46.61
C SER A 31 14.70 -9.23 45.11
N GLY A 32 15.65 -9.64 44.27
CA GLY A 32 15.55 -9.45 42.82
C GLY A 32 14.39 -10.26 42.21
N ALA A 33 13.60 -9.54 41.41
CA ALA A 33 12.67 -10.13 40.49
C ALA A 33 13.23 -9.97 39.06
N PRO A 34 12.98 -10.92 38.14
CA PRO A 34 13.54 -10.88 36.80
C PRO A 34 12.97 -9.72 36.01
N THR A 35 13.85 -9.06 35.26
CA THR A 35 13.52 -8.00 34.32
C THR A 35 12.46 -8.47 33.34
N ASN A 36 11.30 -7.84 33.39
CA ASN A 36 10.24 -7.97 32.39
C ASN A 36 10.80 -7.65 31.02
N ALA A 37 10.76 -8.65 30.14
CA ALA A 37 10.80 -8.45 28.71
C ALA A 37 9.71 -7.42 28.36
N SER A 38 10.08 -6.42 27.56
CA SER A 38 9.19 -5.40 27.03
C SER A 38 7.97 -6.08 26.39
N ALA A 39 6.81 -5.98 27.03
CA ALA A 39 5.55 -6.39 26.44
C ALA A 39 5.32 -5.55 25.18
N GLU A 40 5.24 -6.18 24.02
CA GLU A 40 4.77 -5.51 22.80
C GLU A 40 3.42 -4.86 23.10
N PRO A 41 3.14 -3.66 22.56
CA PRO A 41 1.87 -2.99 22.79
C PRO A 41 0.73 -3.89 22.34
N ALA A 42 -0.23 -4.13 23.23
CA ALA A 42 -1.40 -4.97 22.96
C ALA A 42 -2.09 -4.47 21.68
N THR A 43 -2.17 -5.32 20.67
CA THR A 43 -2.81 -5.01 19.39
C THR A 43 -4.26 -4.60 19.64
N ALA A 44 -4.67 -3.45 19.11
CA ALA A 44 -6.03 -2.93 19.31
C ALA A 44 -7.08 -3.96 18.88
N SER A 45 -8.08 -4.21 19.73
CA SER A 45 -9.18 -5.11 19.42
C SER A 45 -10.04 -4.58 18.28
N ASN A 46 -10.58 -5.47 17.47
CA ASN A 46 -11.55 -5.17 16.42
C ASN A 46 -12.56 -6.32 16.30
N PHE A 47 -13.63 -6.10 15.53
CA PHE A 47 -14.72 -7.07 15.46
C PHE A 47 -14.29 -8.48 14.97
N ILE A 48 -13.28 -8.57 14.07
CA ILE A 48 -12.75 -9.87 13.60
C ILE A 48 -12.03 -10.58 14.75
N ARG A 49 -11.19 -9.86 15.51
CA ARG A 49 -10.51 -10.40 16.68
C ARG A 49 -11.52 -10.86 17.73
N ASN A 50 -12.59 -10.10 17.96
CA ASN A 50 -13.65 -10.50 18.88
C ASN A 50 -14.31 -11.82 18.45
N ILE A 51 -14.58 -12.02 17.16
CA ILE A 51 -15.11 -13.29 16.62
C ILE A 51 -14.13 -14.44 16.87
N ILE A 52 -12.84 -14.25 16.57
CA ILE A 52 -11.81 -15.26 16.76
C ILE A 52 -11.64 -15.60 18.24
N ASP A 53 -11.67 -14.59 19.12
CA ASP A 53 -11.57 -14.79 20.58
C ASP A 53 -12.77 -15.58 21.12
N ASP A 54 -13.98 -15.34 20.61
CA ASP A 54 -15.18 -16.09 20.95
C ASP A 54 -15.11 -17.54 20.42
N ASP A 55 -14.66 -17.73 19.18
CA ASP A 55 -14.47 -19.06 18.59
C ASP A 55 -13.38 -19.86 19.34
N ASN A 56 -12.30 -19.23 19.76
CA ASN A 56 -11.25 -19.84 20.57
C ASN A 56 -11.76 -20.18 21.99
N ARG A 57 -12.56 -19.30 22.60
CA ARG A 57 -13.14 -19.52 23.93
C ARG A 57 -14.13 -20.69 23.93
N SER A 58 -14.91 -20.83 22.86
CA SER A 58 -15.85 -21.95 22.69
C SER A 58 -15.17 -23.24 22.25
N GLY A 59 -13.90 -23.21 21.84
CA GLY A 59 -13.18 -24.35 21.29
C GLY A 59 -13.64 -24.77 19.89
N LYS A 60 -14.39 -23.94 19.17
CA LYS A 60 -14.99 -24.24 17.86
C LYS A 60 -13.98 -24.82 16.86
N TRP A 61 -12.77 -24.25 16.82
CA TRP A 61 -11.72 -24.66 15.90
C TRP A 61 -10.54 -25.37 16.57
N GLY A 62 -10.64 -25.72 17.86
CA GLY A 62 -9.53 -26.29 18.61
C GLY A 62 -8.31 -25.36 18.69
N GLN A 63 -8.54 -24.06 18.86
CA GLN A 63 -7.53 -22.98 18.91
C GLN A 63 -6.80 -22.72 17.58
N ARG A 64 -7.24 -23.29 16.47
CA ARG A 64 -6.66 -23.02 15.14
C ARG A 64 -7.21 -21.73 14.57
N VAL A 65 -6.33 -20.92 13.96
CA VAL A 65 -6.68 -19.73 13.19
C VAL A 65 -6.00 -19.81 11.84
N GLU A 66 -6.72 -20.35 10.87
CA GLU A 66 -6.27 -20.52 9.49
C GLU A 66 -7.02 -19.52 8.62
N THR A 67 -6.28 -18.60 8.00
CA THR A 67 -6.81 -17.62 7.06
C THR A 67 -6.24 -17.85 5.66
N ARG A 68 -6.63 -17.08 4.67
CA ARG A 68 -6.05 -17.13 3.33
C ARG A 68 -6.13 -15.78 2.63
N PHE A 69 -5.15 -15.54 1.77
CA PHE A 69 -5.18 -14.49 0.75
C PHE A 69 -5.30 -15.16 -0.61
N PRO A 70 -6.47 -15.06 -1.31
CA PRO A 70 -6.75 -15.79 -2.52
C PRO A 70 -6.77 -14.89 -3.77
N PRO A 71 -5.63 -14.35 -4.23
CA PRO A 71 -5.62 -13.49 -5.40
C PRO A 71 -5.85 -14.29 -6.70
N GLU A 72 -6.61 -13.70 -7.64
CA GLU A 72 -6.63 -14.14 -9.04
C GLU A 72 -5.33 -13.65 -9.72
N PRO A 73 -4.52 -14.55 -10.36
CA PRO A 73 -3.24 -14.17 -10.97
C PRO A 73 -3.41 -13.52 -12.34
N ASN A 74 -4.17 -12.42 -12.40
CA ASN A 74 -4.58 -11.73 -13.62
C ASN A 74 -4.10 -10.27 -13.69
N GLY A 75 -3.19 -9.84 -12.82
CA GLY A 75 -2.63 -8.48 -12.79
C GLY A 75 -1.81 -8.19 -11.55
N TYR A 76 -1.14 -7.04 -11.57
CA TYR A 76 -0.35 -6.55 -10.45
C TYR A 76 -1.24 -6.15 -9.26
N LEU A 77 -0.78 -6.49 -8.05
CA LEU A 77 -1.45 -6.06 -6.82
C LEU A 77 -1.30 -4.54 -6.60
N HIS A 78 -2.30 -3.94 -5.99
CA HIS A 78 -2.31 -2.53 -5.61
C HIS A 78 -2.49 -2.35 -4.09
N ILE A 79 -2.42 -1.12 -3.62
CA ILE A 79 -2.51 -0.77 -2.19
C ILE A 79 -3.74 -1.35 -1.47
N GLY A 80 -4.87 -1.51 -2.18
CA GLY A 80 -6.06 -2.16 -1.63
C GLY A 80 -5.82 -3.63 -1.26
N HIS A 81 -5.08 -4.37 -2.10
CA HIS A 81 -4.66 -5.73 -1.81
C HIS A 81 -3.68 -5.79 -0.63
N ALA A 82 -2.79 -4.79 -0.48
CA ALA A 82 -1.88 -4.72 0.66
C ALA A 82 -2.65 -4.71 1.99
N LYS A 83 -3.79 -4.00 2.10
CA LYS A 83 -4.64 -4.07 3.30
C LYS A 83 -5.16 -5.49 3.54
N SER A 84 -5.65 -6.16 2.51
CA SER A 84 -6.15 -7.55 2.63
C SER A 84 -5.04 -8.51 3.05
N ILE A 85 -3.82 -8.36 2.50
CA ILE A 85 -2.64 -9.13 2.91
C ILE A 85 -2.33 -8.88 4.39
N CYS A 86 -2.21 -7.60 4.80
CA CYS A 86 -1.92 -7.24 6.19
C CYS A 86 -2.95 -7.80 7.17
N VAL A 87 -4.23 -7.80 6.80
CA VAL A 87 -5.33 -8.34 7.63
C VAL A 87 -5.21 -9.84 7.76
N ASN A 88 -5.16 -10.57 6.65
CA ASN A 88 -5.17 -12.03 6.65
C ASN A 88 -3.90 -12.61 7.31
N PHE A 89 -2.72 -12.18 6.85
CA PHE A 89 -1.45 -12.65 7.39
C PHE A 89 -1.21 -12.14 8.82
N GLY A 90 -1.57 -10.88 9.10
CA GLY A 90 -1.41 -10.28 10.43
C GLY A 90 -2.25 -10.99 11.48
N ILE A 91 -3.52 -11.25 11.20
CA ILE A 91 -4.40 -11.99 12.11
C ILE A 91 -3.88 -13.41 12.34
N ALA A 92 -3.56 -14.16 11.28
CA ALA A 92 -3.03 -15.51 11.44
C ALA A 92 -1.78 -15.52 12.32
N ARG A 93 -0.83 -14.64 12.06
CA ARG A 93 0.40 -14.50 12.86
C ARG A 93 0.11 -14.19 14.32
N ASP A 94 -0.76 -13.22 14.60
CA ASP A 94 -1.03 -12.74 15.95
C ASP A 94 -1.73 -13.80 16.83
N TYR A 95 -2.43 -14.76 16.20
CA TYR A 95 -3.04 -15.90 16.87
C TYR A 95 -2.21 -17.20 16.75
N GLY A 96 -0.96 -17.12 16.29
CA GLY A 96 -0.10 -18.30 16.12
C GLY A 96 -0.58 -19.29 15.05
N GLY A 97 -1.45 -18.84 14.14
CA GLY A 97 -1.97 -19.58 13.01
C GLY A 97 -1.10 -19.50 11.76
N VAL A 98 -1.69 -19.77 10.59
CA VAL A 98 -1.06 -19.57 9.29
C VAL A 98 -2.05 -18.94 8.30
N CYS A 99 -1.54 -18.09 7.43
CA CYS A 99 -2.30 -17.59 6.29
C CYS A 99 -1.83 -18.32 5.02
N HIS A 100 -2.78 -18.96 4.33
CA HIS A 100 -2.49 -19.59 3.05
C HIS A 100 -2.40 -18.54 1.93
N LEU A 101 -1.44 -18.69 1.03
CA LEU A 101 -1.47 -18.01 -0.26
C LEU A 101 -2.09 -18.98 -1.27
N ARG A 102 -3.31 -18.71 -1.71
CA ARG A 102 -3.99 -19.55 -2.70
C ARG A 102 -4.31 -18.74 -3.94
N PHE A 103 -3.77 -19.13 -5.07
CA PHE A 103 -4.15 -18.55 -6.35
C PHE A 103 -5.52 -19.06 -6.79
N ASP A 104 -6.46 -18.14 -7.00
CA ASP A 104 -7.77 -18.44 -7.59
C ASP A 104 -7.64 -18.40 -9.10
N ASP A 105 -7.06 -19.48 -9.66
CA ASP A 105 -6.74 -19.63 -11.06
C ASP A 105 -7.83 -20.40 -11.82
N THR A 106 -9.05 -19.85 -11.83
CA THR A 106 -10.24 -20.44 -12.47
C THR A 106 -10.61 -19.81 -13.81
N ASN A 107 -9.85 -18.81 -14.26
CA ASN A 107 -10.11 -18.06 -15.49
C ASN A 107 -8.94 -18.14 -16.49
N PRO A 108 -8.89 -19.15 -17.38
CA PRO A 108 -7.74 -19.44 -18.21
C PRO A 108 -7.35 -18.32 -19.21
N GLU A 109 -8.26 -17.37 -19.49
CA GLU A 109 -8.00 -16.32 -20.48
C GLU A 109 -7.17 -15.14 -19.98
N LYS A 110 -7.01 -14.99 -18.66
CA LYS A 110 -6.46 -13.77 -18.06
C LYS A 110 -5.30 -14.00 -17.12
N GLU A 111 -5.00 -15.24 -16.83
CA GLU A 111 -4.03 -15.64 -15.82
C GLU A 111 -2.67 -15.90 -16.43
N ASP A 112 -1.61 -15.44 -15.76
CA ASP A 112 -0.23 -15.55 -16.24
C ASP A 112 0.74 -15.82 -15.08
N VAL A 113 1.80 -16.58 -15.37
CA VAL A 113 2.91 -16.86 -14.45
C VAL A 113 3.61 -15.58 -13.99
N GLU A 114 3.66 -14.55 -14.83
CA GLU A 114 4.22 -13.25 -14.46
C GLU A 114 3.49 -12.67 -13.23
N TYR A 115 2.16 -12.72 -13.24
CA TYR A 115 1.36 -12.23 -12.12
C TYR A 115 1.50 -13.10 -10.88
N VAL A 116 1.58 -14.43 -11.03
CA VAL A 116 1.87 -15.33 -9.90
C VAL A 116 3.17 -14.92 -9.21
N ASN A 117 4.25 -14.74 -9.96
CA ASN A 117 5.55 -14.35 -9.43
C ASN A 117 5.52 -12.96 -8.78
N SER A 118 4.85 -12.00 -9.41
CA SER A 118 4.70 -10.65 -8.86
C SER A 118 3.91 -10.63 -7.55
N ILE A 119 2.88 -11.45 -7.43
CA ILE A 119 2.07 -11.59 -6.21
C ILE A 119 2.90 -12.21 -5.07
N ILE A 120 3.63 -13.27 -5.35
CA ILE A 120 4.56 -13.92 -4.42
C ILE A 120 5.60 -12.89 -3.89
N ASP A 121 6.24 -12.17 -4.80
CA ASP A 121 7.22 -11.13 -4.44
C ASP A 121 6.58 -10.02 -3.59
N ALA A 122 5.37 -9.58 -3.93
CA ALA A 122 4.66 -8.54 -3.21
C ALA A 122 4.31 -8.95 -1.76
N VAL A 123 3.85 -10.19 -1.54
CA VAL A 123 3.54 -10.70 -0.19
C VAL A 123 4.82 -10.79 0.65
N ARG A 124 5.90 -11.35 0.07
CA ARG A 124 7.20 -11.44 0.74
C ARG A 124 7.79 -10.07 1.03
N TRP A 125 7.71 -9.15 0.08
CA TRP A 125 8.17 -7.77 0.29
C TRP A 125 7.42 -7.07 1.42
N LEU A 126 6.11 -7.32 1.58
CA LEU A 126 5.33 -6.80 2.71
C LEU A 126 5.74 -7.42 4.06
N GLY A 127 6.65 -8.40 4.07
CA GLY A 127 7.18 -9.06 5.27
C GLY A 127 6.32 -10.20 5.77
N PHE A 128 5.57 -10.83 4.87
CA PHE A 128 4.74 -11.99 5.16
C PHE A 128 5.20 -13.22 4.37
N ASP A 129 4.83 -14.38 4.88
CA ASP A 129 5.15 -15.65 4.27
C ASP A 129 4.09 -16.69 4.70
N TRP A 130 3.99 -17.77 3.97
CA TRP A 130 2.98 -18.83 4.15
C TRP A 130 3.60 -20.15 4.58
N GLN A 131 4.81 -20.10 5.13
CA GLN A 131 5.45 -21.29 5.70
C GLN A 131 5.13 -21.40 7.19
N LYS A 132 4.82 -22.64 7.64
CA LYS A 132 4.63 -22.95 9.05
C LYS A 132 5.02 -24.40 9.32
N ASP A 133 5.79 -24.62 10.40
CA ASP A 133 6.20 -25.95 10.87
C ASP A 133 6.86 -26.82 9.78
N GLY A 134 7.67 -26.17 8.91
CA GLY A 134 8.35 -26.83 7.80
C GLY A 134 7.46 -27.17 6.60
N ARG A 135 6.21 -26.70 6.58
CA ARG A 135 5.26 -26.89 5.50
C ARG A 135 4.95 -25.57 4.79
N GLU A 136 4.93 -25.63 3.46
CA GLU A 136 4.49 -24.52 2.62
C GLU A 136 2.98 -24.57 2.40
N HIS A 137 2.30 -23.42 2.62
CA HIS A 137 0.87 -23.26 2.43
C HIS A 137 0.57 -22.39 1.20
N LEU A 138 1.20 -22.78 0.07
CA LEU A 138 0.96 -22.24 -1.26
C LEU A 138 0.08 -23.19 -2.03
N TYR A 139 -1.07 -22.71 -2.51
CA TYR A 139 -2.08 -23.51 -3.18
C TYR A 139 -2.57 -22.84 -4.46
N PHE A 140 -3.16 -23.66 -5.32
CA PHE A 140 -3.81 -23.21 -6.55
C PHE A 140 -5.18 -23.88 -6.67
N ALA A 141 -6.20 -23.11 -7.05
CA ALA A 141 -7.54 -23.65 -7.26
C ALA A 141 -7.54 -24.75 -8.34
N SER A 142 -6.67 -24.61 -9.35
CA SER A 142 -6.49 -25.60 -10.40
C SER A 142 -5.98 -26.97 -9.93
N ASP A 143 -5.32 -27.06 -8.75
CA ASP A 143 -4.93 -28.33 -8.14
C ASP A 143 -6.13 -29.13 -7.64
N TYR A 144 -7.28 -28.51 -7.50
CA TYR A 144 -8.51 -29.12 -7.03
C TYR A 144 -9.54 -29.38 -8.11
N TYR A 145 -9.26 -29.13 -9.39
CA TYR A 145 -10.24 -29.25 -10.48
C TYR A 145 -10.92 -30.61 -10.55
N ASP A 146 -10.20 -31.71 -10.35
CA ASP A 146 -10.80 -33.05 -10.31
C ASP A 146 -11.79 -33.22 -9.14
N LYS A 147 -11.43 -32.71 -7.95
CA LYS A 147 -12.32 -32.75 -6.79
C LYS A 147 -13.54 -31.86 -6.98
N LEU A 148 -13.33 -30.63 -7.46
CA LEU A 148 -14.41 -29.69 -7.76
C LEU A 148 -15.39 -30.28 -8.78
N TYR A 149 -14.88 -30.93 -9.82
CA TYR A 149 -15.71 -31.60 -10.81
C TYR A 149 -16.51 -32.77 -10.20
N ALA A 150 -15.86 -33.62 -9.38
CA ALA A 150 -16.55 -34.72 -8.69
C ALA A 150 -17.61 -34.23 -7.72
N PHE A 151 -17.39 -33.13 -7.00
CA PHE A 151 -18.39 -32.53 -6.12
C PHE A 151 -19.55 -31.91 -6.91
N ALA A 152 -19.32 -31.38 -8.10
CA ALA A 152 -20.39 -30.92 -8.99
C ALA A 152 -21.24 -32.11 -9.48
N GLU A 153 -20.64 -33.26 -9.84
CA GLU A 153 -21.39 -34.49 -10.16
C GLU A 153 -22.22 -34.95 -8.95
N LEU A 154 -21.68 -34.88 -7.74
CA LEU A 154 -22.40 -35.23 -6.52
C LEU A 154 -23.61 -34.30 -6.28
N LEU A 155 -23.47 -32.99 -6.49
CA LEU A 155 -24.60 -32.05 -6.41
C LEU A 155 -25.69 -32.36 -7.45
N ILE A 156 -25.31 -32.77 -8.68
CA ILE A 156 -26.26 -33.22 -9.70
C ILE A 156 -27.01 -34.46 -9.21
N GLN A 157 -26.31 -35.49 -8.73
CA GLN A 157 -26.90 -36.73 -8.24
C GLN A 157 -27.89 -36.51 -7.08
N ARG A 158 -27.62 -35.50 -6.26
CA ARG A 158 -28.49 -35.07 -5.15
C ARG A 158 -29.65 -34.16 -5.59
N GLY A 159 -29.77 -33.86 -6.90
CA GLY A 159 -30.78 -32.94 -7.42
C GLY A 159 -30.55 -31.47 -7.02
N LYS A 160 -29.31 -31.11 -6.65
CA LYS A 160 -28.91 -29.75 -6.21
C LYS A 160 -28.22 -28.94 -7.30
N ALA A 161 -28.01 -29.52 -8.48
CA ALA A 161 -27.50 -28.84 -9.66
C ALA A 161 -28.14 -29.41 -10.93
N TYR A 162 -28.21 -28.60 -11.96
CA TYR A 162 -28.76 -28.99 -13.27
C TYR A 162 -28.00 -28.29 -14.41
N VAL A 163 -27.97 -28.95 -15.58
CA VAL A 163 -27.41 -28.36 -16.79
C VAL A 163 -28.47 -27.50 -17.47
N ASP A 164 -28.19 -26.22 -17.61
CA ASP A 164 -29.04 -25.25 -18.29
C ASP A 164 -28.52 -25.03 -19.72
N SER A 165 -29.44 -25.11 -20.69
CA SER A 165 -29.15 -24.89 -22.10
C SER A 165 -29.66 -23.53 -22.60
N GLN A 166 -30.01 -22.61 -21.72
CA GLN A 166 -30.30 -21.22 -22.04
C GLN A 166 -29.03 -20.46 -22.42
N SER A 167 -29.18 -19.54 -23.37
CA SER A 167 -28.10 -18.56 -23.63
C SER A 167 -27.92 -17.59 -22.47
N ALA A 168 -26.76 -16.92 -22.41
CA ALA A 168 -26.50 -15.90 -21.41
C ALA A 168 -27.56 -14.76 -21.41
N GLU A 169 -28.09 -14.43 -22.57
CA GLU A 169 -29.14 -13.42 -22.71
C GLU A 169 -30.45 -13.92 -22.11
N GLN A 170 -30.86 -15.15 -22.41
CA GLN A 170 -32.06 -15.78 -21.83
C GLN A 170 -31.95 -15.89 -20.31
N MET A 171 -30.81 -16.36 -19.80
CA MET A 171 -30.57 -16.43 -18.34
C MET A 171 -30.66 -15.05 -17.69
N ARG A 172 -30.12 -14.00 -18.34
CA ARG A 172 -30.24 -12.62 -17.83
C ARG A 172 -31.67 -12.14 -17.79
N ALA A 173 -32.46 -12.42 -18.83
CA ALA A 173 -33.87 -12.04 -18.92
C ALA A 173 -34.74 -12.75 -17.87
N THR A 174 -34.44 -14.03 -17.55
CA THR A 174 -35.21 -14.84 -16.58
C THR A 174 -34.76 -14.67 -15.13
N ARG A 175 -33.55 -14.07 -14.87
CA ARG A 175 -33.06 -13.91 -13.51
C ARG A 175 -33.85 -12.96 -12.63
N GLY A 176 -34.67 -12.09 -13.23
CA GLY A 176 -35.42 -11.04 -12.53
C GLY A 176 -34.55 -9.86 -12.11
N THR A 177 -35.11 -8.99 -11.27
CA THR A 177 -34.44 -7.78 -10.74
C THR A 177 -34.33 -7.83 -9.22
N LEU A 178 -33.82 -6.78 -8.58
CA LEU A 178 -33.79 -6.69 -7.11
C LEU A 178 -35.19 -6.68 -6.48
N THR A 179 -36.21 -6.24 -7.24
CA THR A 179 -37.60 -6.12 -6.77
C THR A 179 -38.53 -7.16 -7.36
N GLU A 180 -38.11 -7.88 -8.40
CA GLU A 180 -38.92 -8.88 -9.08
C GLU A 180 -38.22 -10.24 -9.00
N PRO A 181 -38.95 -11.33 -8.65
CA PRO A 181 -38.38 -12.68 -8.61
C PRO A 181 -37.95 -13.15 -10.00
N GLY A 182 -37.02 -14.09 -10.03
CA GLY A 182 -36.65 -14.76 -11.26
C GLY A 182 -37.66 -15.84 -11.68
N THR A 183 -37.61 -16.22 -12.94
CA THR A 183 -38.38 -17.33 -13.49
C THR A 183 -37.50 -18.56 -13.64
N PRO A 184 -37.95 -19.75 -13.17
CA PRO A 184 -37.19 -20.99 -13.35
C PRO A 184 -36.90 -21.29 -14.82
N SER A 185 -35.68 -21.82 -15.07
CA SER A 185 -35.32 -22.31 -16.40
C SER A 185 -36.22 -23.49 -16.84
N PRO A 186 -36.59 -23.60 -18.12
CA PRO A 186 -37.32 -24.78 -18.63
C PRO A 186 -36.50 -26.08 -18.49
N TYR A 187 -35.20 -25.99 -18.23
CA TYR A 187 -34.30 -27.14 -18.06
C TYR A 187 -34.07 -27.51 -16.58
N ARG A 188 -34.65 -26.79 -15.65
CA ARG A 188 -34.43 -26.94 -14.20
C ARG A 188 -34.88 -28.29 -13.67
N ASP A 189 -35.86 -28.91 -14.28
CA ASP A 189 -36.45 -30.16 -13.81
C ASP A 189 -36.01 -31.40 -14.61
N ARG A 190 -34.89 -31.31 -15.36
CA ARG A 190 -34.22 -32.49 -15.92
C ARG A 190 -33.83 -33.46 -14.80
N THR A 191 -33.90 -34.75 -15.09
CA THR A 191 -33.49 -35.76 -14.09
C THR A 191 -32.01 -35.69 -13.77
N PRO A 192 -31.55 -36.16 -12.59
CA PRO A 192 -30.14 -36.24 -12.26
C PRO A 192 -29.32 -37.00 -13.30
N GLU A 193 -29.88 -38.08 -13.88
CA GLU A 193 -29.21 -38.90 -14.89
C GLU A 193 -29.00 -38.13 -16.19
N GLU A 194 -29.99 -37.40 -16.66
CA GLU A 194 -29.88 -36.53 -17.84
C GLU A 194 -28.84 -35.42 -17.63
N ASN A 195 -28.90 -34.76 -16.47
CA ASN A 195 -27.96 -33.70 -16.12
C ASN A 195 -26.52 -34.23 -16.03
N LEU A 196 -26.32 -35.39 -15.43
CA LEU A 196 -25.00 -36.02 -15.30
C LEU A 196 -24.43 -36.39 -16.68
N ALA A 197 -25.26 -36.97 -17.55
CA ALA A 197 -24.86 -37.28 -18.93
C ALA A 197 -24.46 -36.02 -19.70
N LEU A 198 -25.24 -34.94 -19.60
CA LEU A 198 -24.94 -33.67 -20.24
C LEU A 198 -23.67 -33.02 -19.68
N PHE A 199 -23.47 -33.01 -18.36
CA PHE A 199 -22.28 -32.44 -17.74
C PHE A 199 -20.99 -33.17 -18.15
N ARG A 200 -21.03 -34.49 -18.24
CA ARG A 200 -19.90 -35.28 -18.76
C ARG A 200 -19.60 -34.99 -20.23
N ARG A 201 -20.61 -34.81 -21.06
CA ARG A 201 -20.46 -34.39 -22.45
C ARG A 201 -19.91 -32.96 -22.57
N MET A 202 -20.26 -32.04 -21.63
CA MET A 202 -19.62 -30.73 -21.55
C MET A 202 -18.09 -30.88 -21.31
N LYS A 203 -17.68 -31.74 -20.37
CA LYS A 203 -16.26 -32.03 -20.11
C LYS A 203 -15.56 -32.71 -21.30
N ALA A 204 -16.29 -33.51 -22.03
CA ALA A 204 -15.76 -34.16 -23.24
C ALA A 204 -15.59 -33.20 -24.45
N GLY A 205 -16.00 -31.92 -24.30
CA GLY A 205 -15.87 -30.94 -25.37
C GLY A 205 -16.89 -31.06 -26.49
N GLU A 206 -17.99 -31.76 -26.25
CA GLU A 206 -19.01 -32.00 -27.29
C GLU A 206 -19.90 -30.79 -27.58
N PHE A 207 -19.86 -29.76 -26.74
CA PHE A 207 -20.70 -28.57 -26.85
C PHE A 207 -19.87 -27.31 -27.03
N ALA A 208 -20.36 -26.39 -27.85
CA ALA A 208 -19.74 -25.09 -28.04
C ALA A 208 -19.89 -24.20 -26.79
N GLU A 209 -18.99 -23.23 -26.63
CA GLU A 209 -19.09 -22.20 -25.61
C GLU A 209 -20.44 -21.47 -25.63
N GLY A 210 -20.96 -21.16 -24.45
CA GLY A 210 -22.23 -20.44 -24.30
C GLY A 210 -23.50 -21.24 -24.55
N THR A 211 -23.40 -22.53 -24.93
CA THR A 211 -24.57 -23.38 -25.19
C THR A 211 -25.10 -24.09 -23.95
N HIS A 212 -24.21 -24.41 -23.02
CA HIS A 212 -24.55 -25.13 -21.78
C HIS A 212 -23.74 -24.58 -20.61
N VAL A 213 -24.37 -24.51 -19.45
CA VAL A 213 -23.73 -24.21 -18.17
C VAL A 213 -24.28 -25.16 -17.10
N LEU A 214 -23.53 -25.42 -16.04
CA LEU A 214 -24.05 -26.06 -14.84
C LEU A 214 -24.52 -24.97 -13.87
N ARG A 215 -25.74 -25.08 -13.34
CA ARG A 215 -26.29 -24.17 -12.34
C ARG A 215 -26.62 -24.90 -11.05
N ALA A 216 -26.40 -24.24 -9.91
CA ALA A 216 -26.95 -24.70 -8.64
C ALA A 216 -28.48 -24.59 -8.67
N LYS A 217 -29.19 -25.54 -8.06
CA LYS A 217 -30.66 -25.55 -7.93
C LYS A 217 -31.05 -25.07 -6.54
N ILE A 218 -31.30 -23.79 -6.38
CA ILE A 218 -31.58 -23.14 -5.09
C ILE A 218 -32.98 -22.55 -5.08
N ASP A 219 -33.12 -21.25 -5.32
CA ASP A 219 -34.41 -20.54 -5.28
C ASP A 219 -34.42 -19.33 -6.23
N MET A 220 -35.18 -19.43 -7.29
CA MET A 220 -35.35 -18.34 -8.27
C MET A 220 -36.16 -17.15 -7.73
N ALA A 221 -36.85 -17.30 -6.62
CA ALA A 221 -37.61 -16.22 -5.97
C ALA A 221 -36.81 -15.53 -4.85
N SER A 222 -35.58 -15.96 -4.57
CA SER A 222 -34.75 -15.37 -3.52
C SER A 222 -34.57 -13.85 -3.69
N PRO A 223 -34.69 -13.05 -2.61
CA PRO A 223 -34.37 -11.63 -2.66
C PRO A 223 -32.88 -11.38 -2.98
N ASN A 224 -32.00 -12.33 -2.62
CA ASN A 224 -30.59 -12.30 -3.00
C ASN A 224 -30.39 -12.91 -4.39
N ILE A 225 -29.99 -12.08 -5.36
CA ILE A 225 -29.79 -12.51 -6.75
C ILE A 225 -28.73 -13.62 -6.86
N ASN A 226 -27.72 -13.65 -5.98
CA ASN A 226 -26.69 -14.68 -5.99
C ASN A 226 -27.23 -16.08 -5.63
N MET A 227 -28.42 -16.16 -5.01
CA MET A 227 -29.12 -17.41 -4.68
C MET A 227 -30.09 -17.87 -5.77
N ARG A 228 -30.25 -17.09 -6.86
CA ARG A 228 -31.16 -17.42 -7.96
C ARG A 228 -30.51 -18.35 -8.97
N ASP A 229 -30.36 -19.60 -8.61
CA ASP A 229 -29.74 -20.68 -9.41
C ASP A 229 -28.47 -20.20 -10.13
N PRO A 230 -27.39 -19.85 -9.39
CA PRO A 230 -26.17 -19.33 -9.98
C PRO A 230 -25.46 -20.36 -10.85
N VAL A 231 -24.72 -19.86 -11.86
CA VAL A 231 -23.83 -20.70 -12.69
C VAL A 231 -22.65 -21.14 -11.84
N ILE A 232 -22.32 -22.42 -11.87
CA ILE A 232 -21.19 -23.03 -11.14
C ILE A 232 -20.11 -23.61 -12.07
N TYR A 233 -20.45 -23.97 -13.33
CA TYR A 233 -19.49 -24.36 -14.38
C TYR A 233 -19.90 -23.76 -15.72
N ARG A 234 -18.89 -23.36 -16.49
CA ARG A 234 -19.02 -22.88 -17.88
C ARG A 234 -18.08 -23.63 -18.82
N ILE A 235 -18.42 -23.70 -20.11
CA ILE A 235 -17.55 -24.21 -21.17
C ILE A 235 -16.60 -23.08 -21.62
N ARG A 236 -15.30 -23.36 -21.68
CA ARG A 236 -14.27 -22.48 -22.22
C ARG A 236 -13.18 -23.29 -22.91
N PHE A 237 -12.92 -23.02 -24.17
CA PHE A 237 -11.82 -23.60 -24.91
C PHE A 237 -10.62 -22.63 -24.89
N ALA A 238 -9.90 -22.64 -23.80
CA ALA A 238 -8.73 -21.77 -23.62
C ALA A 238 -7.61 -22.53 -22.92
N HIS A 239 -6.37 -22.24 -23.30
CA HIS A 239 -5.19 -22.79 -22.66
C HIS A 239 -5.01 -22.23 -21.25
N HIS A 240 -4.96 -23.08 -20.25
CA HIS A 240 -4.70 -22.70 -18.87
C HIS A 240 -3.21 -22.82 -18.55
N TYR A 241 -2.62 -21.78 -17.97
CA TYR A 241 -1.16 -21.70 -17.78
C TYR A 241 -0.54 -22.85 -16.94
N ARG A 242 -1.34 -23.57 -16.11
CA ARG A 242 -0.89 -24.73 -15.33
C ARG A 242 -1.40 -26.07 -15.87
N THR A 243 -2.66 -26.14 -16.23
CA THR A 243 -3.28 -27.41 -16.64
C THR A 243 -3.30 -27.60 -18.15
N GLY A 244 -2.80 -26.64 -18.94
CA GLY A 244 -2.80 -26.71 -20.39
C GLY A 244 -4.21 -26.82 -20.96
N ASP A 245 -4.39 -27.77 -21.89
CA ASP A 245 -5.67 -28.02 -22.57
C ASP A 245 -6.44 -29.19 -21.97
N ALA A 246 -6.11 -29.62 -20.74
CA ALA A 246 -6.74 -30.77 -20.09
C ALA A 246 -8.23 -30.52 -19.72
N TRP A 247 -8.66 -29.27 -19.63
CA TRP A 247 -9.99 -28.87 -19.27
C TRP A 247 -10.61 -27.95 -20.33
N CYS A 248 -11.89 -28.15 -20.58
CA CYS A 248 -12.73 -27.24 -21.38
C CYS A 248 -13.99 -26.79 -20.62
N VAL A 249 -14.12 -27.20 -19.37
CA VAL A 249 -15.14 -26.70 -18.42
C VAL A 249 -14.42 -26.14 -17.19
N TYR A 250 -14.81 -24.95 -16.79
CA TYR A 250 -14.18 -24.24 -15.70
C TYR A 250 -15.19 -23.86 -14.63
N PRO A 251 -14.85 -24.05 -13.34
CA PRO A 251 -15.74 -23.67 -12.25
C PRO A 251 -15.82 -22.14 -12.11
N MET A 252 -16.91 -21.66 -11.56
CA MET A 252 -17.09 -20.25 -11.22
C MET A 252 -16.57 -19.96 -9.82
N TYR A 253 -16.16 -18.72 -9.59
CA TYR A 253 -15.56 -18.24 -8.33
C TYR A 253 -16.35 -18.67 -7.09
N ASP A 254 -17.66 -18.39 -7.02
CA ASP A 254 -18.47 -18.64 -5.83
C ASP A 254 -18.54 -20.13 -5.45
N TYR A 255 -18.47 -21.01 -6.43
CA TYR A 255 -18.40 -22.46 -6.21
C TYR A 255 -17.02 -22.91 -5.75
N THR A 256 -15.97 -22.42 -6.40
CA THR A 256 -14.59 -22.85 -6.14
C THR A 256 -14.09 -22.38 -4.80
N HIS A 257 -14.32 -21.11 -4.51
CA HIS A 257 -13.74 -20.40 -3.39
C HIS A 257 -14.05 -21.03 -2.03
N CYS A 258 -15.34 -21.29 -1.75
CA CYS A 258 -15.79 -21.91 -0.50
C CYS A 258 -15.29 -23.36 -0.35
N ILE A 259 -15.27 -24.12 -1.44
CA ILE A 259 -14.83 -25.52 -1.43
C ILE A 259 -13.31 -25.60 -1.21
N CYS A 260 -12.52 -24.74 -1.85
CA CYS A 260 -11.09 -24.65 -1.60
C CYS A 260 -10.80 -24.28 -0.13
N ASP A 261 -11.56 -23.33 0.47
CA ASP A 261 -11.43 -23.01 1.88
C ASP A 261 -11.63 -24.25 2.77
N ALA A 262 -12.65 -25.07 2.48
CA ALA A 262 -12.90 -26.29 3.23
C ALA A 262 -11.84 -27.36 3.01
N LEU A 263 -11.34 -27.55 1.77
CA LEU A 263 -10.28 -28.50 1.45
C LEU A 263 -8.95 -28.14 2.13
N GLU A 264 -8.69 -26.86 2.32
CA GLU A 264 -7.49 -26.33 2.97
C GLU A 264 -7.65 -26.16 4.48
N ASN A 265 -8.82 -26.52 5.04
CA ASN A 265 -9.15 -26.38 6.46
C ASN A 265 -9.06 -24.94 6.98
N ILE A 266 -9.42 -23.97 6.16
CA ILE A 266 -9.54 -22.56 6.58
C ILE A 266 -10.61 -22.45 7.67
N THR A 267 -10.33 -21.65 8.69
CA THR A 267 -11.27 -21.42 9.80
C THR A 267 -12.03 -20.10 9.61
N HIS A 268 -11.30 -19.03 9.28
CA HIS A 268 -11.83 -17.68 9.13
C HIS A 268 -11.50 -17.17 7.73
N SER A 269 -12.50 -17.15 6.88
CA SER A 269 -12.45 -16.74 5.48
C SER A 269 -12.66 -15.24 5.39
N LEU A 270 -11.57 -14.44 5.58
CA LEU A 270 -11.65 -12.99 5.60
C LEU A 270 -11.65 -12.40 4.19
N CYS A 271 -12.62 -11.54 3.87
CA CYS A 271 -12.75 -10.90 2.57
C CYS A 271 -13.30 -9.47 2.68
N THR A 272 -13.42 -8.77 1.56
CA THR A 272 -14.00 -7.42 1.56
C THR A 272 -15.53 -7.45 1.50
N LEU A 273 -16.19 -6.34 1.91
CA LEU A 273 -17.65 -6.18 1.92
C LEU A 273 -18.31 -6.42 0.56
N GLU A 274 -17.56 -6.43 -0.53
CA GLU A 274 -18.05 -6.76 -1.86
C GLU A 274 -18.66 -8.16 -1.93
N PHE A 275 -18.26 -9.06 -1.04
CA PHE A 275 -18.70 -10.46 -0.98
C PHE A 275 -19.77 -10.73 0.09
N GLU A 276 -20.31 -9.70 0.77
CA GLU A 276 -21.31 -9.89 1.82
C GLU A 276 -22.58 -10.57 1.28
N ASP A 277 -23.05 -10.15 0.10
CA ASP A 277 -24.21 -10.76 -0.56
C ASP A 277 -23.92 -12.17 -1.12
N HIS A 278 -22.64 -12.56 -1.25
CA HIS A 278 -22.21 -13.89 -1.68
C HIS A 278 -22.15 -14.90 -0.54
N ARG A 279 -22.07 -14.45 0.73
CA ARG A 279 -21.95 -15.34 1.91
C ARG A 279 -23.06 -16.40 2.00
N PRO A 280 -24.35 -16.12 1.76
CA PRO A 280 -25.37 -17.16 1.76
C PRO A 280 -25.12 -18.29 0.75
N LEU A 281 -24.52 -17.96 -0.41
CA LEU A 281 -24.14 -18.95 -1.41
C LEU A 281 -22.92 -19.76 -0.99
N TYR A 282 -21.92 -19.12 -0.37
CA TYR A 282 -20.76 -19.74 0.24
C TYR A 282 -21.20 -20.79 1.28
N ASP A 283 -22.09 -20.41 2.20
CA ASP A 283 -22.61 -21.28 3.24
C ASP A 283 -23.45 -22.44 2.66
N TRP A 284 -24.22 -22.17 1.60
CA TRP A 284 -25.05 -23.17 0.95
C TRP A 284 -24.23 -24.30 0.33
N PHE A 285 -23.19 -24.00 -0.44
CA PHE A 285 -22.33 -25.05 -1.03
C PHE A 285 -21.65 -25.89 0.03
N LEU A 286 -21.11 -25.29 1.06
CA LEU A 286 -20.46 -26.01 2.13
C LEU A 286 -21.43 -26.88 2.92
N ALA A 287 -22.65 -26.40 3.19
CA ALA A 287 -23.69 -27.16 3.87
C ALA A 287 -24.11 -28.38 3.06
N GLU A 288 -24.40 -28.23 1.75
CA GLU A 288 -24.81 -29.34 0.87
C GLU A 288 -23.72 -30.43 0.78
N LEU A 289 -22.45 -30.05 0.72
CA LEU A 289 -21.34 -31.00 0.67
C LEU A 289 -21.07 -31.64 2.04
N ALA A 290 -21.26 -30.93 3.15
CA ALA A 290 -21.18 -31.49 4.48
C ALA A 290 -22.31 -32.50 4.75
N ASP A 291 -23.54 -32.18 4.30
CA ASP A 291 -24.70 -33.10 4.42
C ASP A 291 -24.58 -34.32 3.47
N ALA A 292 -23.69 -34.23 2.48
CA ALA A 292 -23.26 -35.36 1.66
C ALA A 292 -22.10 -36.16 2.25
N GLY A 293 -21.60 -35.77 3.43
CA GLY A 293 -20.50 -36.44 4.12
C GLY A 293 -19.10 -36.10 3.59
N ILE A 294 -18.95 -35.06 2.75
CA ILE A 294 -17.66 -34.65 2.18
C ILE A 294 -16.87 -33.83 3.21
N PHE A 295 -17.52 -32.88 3.88
CA PHE A 295 -16.89 -32.02 4.88
C PHE A 295 -17.44 -32.26 6.28
N THR A 296 -16.58 -32.09 7.28
CA THR A 296 -16.95 -32.22 8.71
C THR A 296 -17.17 -30.83 9.30
N ARG A 297 -18.25 -30.67 10.08
CA ARG A 297 -18.50 -29.42 10.82
C ARG A 297 -17.55 -29.29 12.02
N PRO A 298 -17.10 -28.06 12.40
CA PRO A 298 -17.53 -26.76 11.86
C PRO A 298 -16.97 -26.48 10.47
N LEU A 299 -17.74 -25.74 9.65
CA LEU A 299 -17.36 -25.33 8.31
C LEU A 299 -16.66 -23.97 8.32
N PRO A 300 -15.79 -23.67 7.35
CA PRO A 300 -15.20 -22.34 7.19
C PRO A 300 -16.24 -21.23 7.26
N GLN A 301 -15.89 -20.11 7.87
CA GLN A 301 -16.80 -18.99 8.07
C GLN A 301 -16.31 -17.76 7.33
N GLN A 302 -17.11 -17.24 6.40
CA GLN A 302 -16.82 -16.01 5.70
C GLN A 302 -17.11 -14.80 6.59
N ILE A 303 -16.15 -13.86 6.66
CA ILE A 303 -16.24 -12.65 7.48
C ILE A 303 -15.75 -11.47 6.64
N GLU A 304 -16.60 -10.47 6.46
CA GLU A 304 -16.31 -9.34 5.60
C GLU A 304 -15.83 -8.11 6.38
N PHE A 305 -14.90 -7.36 5.75
CA PHE A 305 -14.40 -6.08 6.25
C PHE A 305 -14.38 -5.03 5.14
N SER A 306 -14.35 -3.74 5.52
CA SER A 306 -14.32 -2.63 4.57
C SER A 306 -13.04 -2.64 3.73
N ARG A 307 -13.19 -2.42 2.42
CA ARG A 307 -12.05 -2.22 1.53
C ARG A 307 -11.33 -0.91 1.84
N LEU A 308 -10.07 -0.80 1.41
CA LEU A 308 -9.31 0.44 1.47
C LEU A 308 -9.64 1.33 0.28
N ASN A 309 -10.29 2.46 0.52
CA ASN A 309 -10.46 3.53 -0.45
C ASN A 309 -9.56 4.69 -0.05
N LEU A 310 -8.57 5.02 -0.85
CA LEU A 310 -7.69 6.16 -0.64
C LEU A 310 -8.10 7.32 -1.54
N THR A 311 -8.08 8.55 -1.01
CA THR A 311 -8.22 9.76 -1.83
C THR A 311 -7.04 9.88 -2.80
N TYR A 312 -7.25 10.53 -3.93
CA TYR A 312 -6.25 10.73 -5.00
C TYR A 312 -5.71 9.45 -5.65
N VAL A 313 -6.41 8.32 -5.48
CA VAL A 313 -5.99 7.01 -5.96
C VAL A 313 -7.15 6.32 -6.69
N ILE A 314 -6.82 5.66 -7.79
CA ILE A 314 -7.71 4.72 -8.49
C ILE A 314 -7.15 3.31 -8.34
N THR A 315 -8.00 2.36 -7.96
CA THR A 315 -7.63 0.94 -7.81
C THR A 315 -8.33 0.02 -8.82
N SER A 316 -9.18 0.58 -9.69
CA SER A 316 -9.84 -0.19 -10.76
C SER A 316 -8.80 -0.67 -11.79
N LYS A 317 -8.62 -1.98 -11.92
CA LYS A 317 -7.68 -2.61 -12.87
C LYS A 317 -7.87 -2.09 -14.29
N ARG A 318 -9.12 -1.98 -14.77
CA ARG A 318 -9.41 -1.47 -16.11
C ARG A 318 -8.91 -0.04 -16.31
N LYS A 319 -9.07 0.84 -15.30
CA LYS A 319 -8.60 2.23 -15.37
C LYS A 319 -7.08 2.31 -15.25
N LEU A 320 -6.46 1.46 -14.42
CA LEU A 320 -5.00 1.38 -14.36
C LEU A 320 -4.39 0.90 -15.68
N LEU A 321 -5.03 -0.07 -16.34
CA LEU A 321 -4.62 -0.51 -17.68
C LEU A 321 -4.70 0.64 -18.69
N GLN A 322 -5.77 1.45 -18.67
CA GLN A 322 -5.91 2.63 -19.53
C GLN A 322 -4.77 3.65 -19.32
N LEU A 323 -4.30 3.83 -18.07
CA LEU A 323 -3.14 4.71 -17.81
C LEU A 323 -1.85 4.20 -18.47
N VAL A 324 -1.64 2.88 -18.44
CA VAL A 324 -0.45 2.24 -19.03
C VAL A 324 -0.53 2.24 -20.56
N GLU A 325 -1.65 1.79 -21.13
CA GLU A 325 -1.85 1.73 -22.58
C GLU A 325 -1.89 3.13 -23.22
N GLY A 326 -2.50 4.09 -22.52
CA GLY A 326 -2.54 5.49 -22.91
C GLY A 326 -1.23 6.25 -22.70
N LYS A 327 -0.18 5.60 -22.16
CA LYS A 327 1.14 6.19 -21.86
C LYS A 327 1.07 7.42 -20.94
N HIS A 328 0.09 7.48 -20.05
CA HIS A 328 0.00 8.50 -19.00
C HIS A 328 1.00 8.21 -17.87
N VAL A 329 1.42 6.97 -17.76
CA VAL A 329 2.47 6.47 -16.86
C VAL A 329 3.44 5.57 -17.64
N ASP A 330 4.65 5.37 -17.10
CA ASP A 330 5.73 4.66 -17.80
C ASP A 330 5.54 3.12 -17.80
N GLY A 331 4.63 2.60 -16.97
CA GLY A 331 4.33 1.16 -16.85
C GLY A 331 3.62 0.84 -15.54
N TRP A 332 3.43 -0.43 -15.26
CA TRP A 332 2.80 -0.91 -14.04
C TRP A 332 3.62 -0.61 -12.77
N ASP A 333 4.93 -0.47 -12.91
CA ASP A 333 5.88 -0.13 -11.85
C ASP A 333 6.21 1.37 -11.78
N ASP A 334 5.50 2.21 -12.53
CA ASP A 334 5.66 3.67 -12.44
C ASP A 334 5.48 4.14 -10.99
N PRO A 335 6.41 4.94 -10.42
CA PRO A 335 6.33 5.45 -9.05
C PRO A 335 5.08 6.25 -8.70
N ARG A 336 4.27 6.65 -9.67
CA ARG A 336 2.98 7.33 -9.48
C ARG A 336 1.80 6.36 -9.36
N MET A 337 1.99 5.10 -9.75
CA MET A 337 0.96 4.07 -9.72
C MET A 337 0.73 3.54 -8.30
N PRO A 338 -0.53 3.21 -7.93
CA PRO A 338 -0.84 2.64 -6.63
C PRO A 338 -0.57 1.12 -6.56
N THR A 339 0.05 0.54 -7.57
CA THR A 339 0.50 -0.85 -7.57
C THR A 339 1.59 -1.06 -6.53
N ILE A 340 1.69 -2.25 -5.95
CA ILE A 340 2.74 -2.55 -4.96
C ILE A 340 4.13 -2.40 -5.60
N VAL A 341 4.29 -2.83 -6.85
CA VAL A 341 5.55 -2.66 -7.59
C VAL A 341 5.89 -1.18 -7.83
N GLY A 342 4.91 -0.34 -8.14
CA GLY A 342 5.08 1.11 -8.29
C GLY A 342 5.40 1.81 -6.98
N LEU A 343 4.67 1.49 -5.91
CA LEU A 343 4.94 2.02 -4.57
C LEU A 343 6.35 1.64 -4.09
N ARG A 344 6.77 0.38 -4.29
CA ARG A 344 8.12 -0.09 -3.98
C ARG A 344 9.18 0.67 -4.76
N ARG A 345 9.00 0.87 -6.08
CA ARG A 345 9.92 1.64 -6.93
C ARG A 345 9.98 3.11 -6.51
N ARG A 346 8.86 3.69 -6.05
CA ARG A 346 8.84 5.04 -5.46
C ARG A 346 9.61 5.11 -4.14
N GLY A 347 9.84 3.99 -3.47
CA GLY A 347 10.58 3.90 -2.20
C GLY A 347 9.72 3.74 -0.95
N PHE A 348 8.42 3.48 -1.08
CA PHE A 348 7.59 3.08 0.06
C PHE A 348 8.20 1.88 0.76
N THR A 349 7.99 1.78 2.05
CA THR A 349 8.51 0.69 2.87
C THR A 349 7.40 -0.27 3.28
N PRO A 350 7.69 -1.55 3.45
CA PRO A 350 6.71 -2.49 4.02
C PRO A 350 6.18 -2.04 5.38
N GLY A 351 7.07 -1.47 6.21
CA GLY A 351 6.71 -0.95 7.54
C GLY A 351 5.66 0.16 7.48
N SER A 352 5.83 1.11 6.56
CA SER A 352 4.87 2.22 6.39
C SER A 352 3.49 1.75 5.93
N ILE A 353 3.44 0.75 5.03
CA ILE A 353 2.17 0.21 4.55
C ILE A 353 1.45 -0.56 5.66
N ARG A 354 2.18 -1.40 6.42
CA ARG A 354 1.61 -2.11 7.57
C ARG A 354 1.10 -1.13 8.64
N LEU A 355 1.89 -0.11 8.97
CA LEU A 355 1.50 0.93 9.94
C LEU A 355 0.23 1.68 9.50
N MET A 356 0.12 2.03 8.22
CA MET A 356 -1.10 2.64 7.67
C MET A 356 -2.30 1.69 7.78
N CYS A 357 -2.13 0.40 7.43
CA CYS A 357 -3.19 -0.59 7.53
C CYS A 357 -3.67 -0.78 8.99
N GLU A 358 -2.76 -0.77 9.95
CA GLU A 358 -3.05 -0.83 11.38
C GLU A 358 -3.84 0.41 11.84
N ARG A 359 -3.39 1.61 11.48
CA ARG A 359 -4.04 2.88 11.84
C ARG A 359 -5.42 3.07 11.25
N THR A 360 -5.65 2.53 10.05
CA THR A 360 -6.98 2.59 9.43
C THR A 360 -7.99 1.64 10.09
N GLY A 361 -7.50 0.66 10.84
CA GLY A 361 -8.33 -0.33 11.52
C GLY A 361 -9.20 -1.18 10.60
N LEU A 362 -10.09 -1.96 11.22
CA LEU A 362 -11.06 -2.82 10.55
C LEU A 362 -12.48 -2.44 10.94
N THR A 363 -13.30 -2.12 9.95
CA THR A 363 -14.70 -1.76 10.11
C THR A 363 -15.57 -2.47 9.08
N LYS A 364 -16.89 -2.45 9.27
CA LYS A 364 -17.90 -2.87 8.27
C LYS A 364 -18.52 -1.70 7.50
N ILE A 365 -17.88 -0.54 7.52
CA ILE A 365 -18.35 0.65 6.83
C ILE A 365 -17.27 1.11 5.85
N ASN A 366 -17.60 1.19 4.57
CA ASN A 366 -16.70 1.76 3.57
C ASN A 366 -16.54 3.26 3.81
N SER A 367 -15.30 3.71 3.98
CA SER A 367 -14.94 5.11 4.16
C SER A 367 -13.78 5.47 3.25
N TRP A 368 -13.66 6.76 2.93
CA TRP A 368 -12.50 7.31 2.25
C TRP A 368 -11.44 7.68 3.28
N ILE A 369 -10.23 7.18 3.07
CA ILE A 369 -9.05 7.47 3.89
C ILE A 369 -8.20 8.47 3.12
N ASP A 370 -7.78 9.54 3.78
CA ASP A 370 -6.89 10.51 3.15
C ASP A 370 -5.53 9.90 2.82
N PHE A 371 -5.03 10.15 1.60
CA PHE A 371 -3.71 9.68 1.16
C PHE A 371 -2.57 10.19 2.06
N GLY A 372 -2.78 11.36 2.68
CA GLY A 372 -1.85 11.94 3.65
C GLY A 372 -1.57 11.04 4.85
N LEU A 373 -2.51 10.13 5.23
CA LEU A 373 -2.27 9.15 6.29
C LEU A 373 -1.19 8.14 5.89
N LEU A 374 -1.19 7.67 4.63
CA LEU A 374 -0.16 6.79 4.10
C LEU A 374 1.19 7.51 4.04
N GLU A 375 1.20 8.77 3.59
CA GLU A 375 2.41 9.60 3.57
C GLU A 375 2.93 9.90 4.98
N ALA A 376 2.06 10.09 5.97
CA ALA A 376 2.46 10.30 7.36
C ALA A 376 3.12 9.05 7.96
N ALA A 377 2.53 7.87 7.74
CA ALA A 377 3.14 6.59 8.16
C ALA A 377 4.50 6.36 7.48
N LEU A 378 4.63 6.78 6.22
CA LEU A 378 5.88 6.67 5.48
C LEU A 378 6.96 7.61 6.03
N ARG A 379 6.61 8.88 6.35
CA ARG A 379 7.55 9.83 6.97
C ARG A 379 8.06 9.32 8.31
N GLU A 380 7.18 8.76 9.13
CA GLU A 380 7.52 8.20 10.44
C GLU A 380 8.51 7.02 10.32
N ASP A 381 8.22 6.06 9.44
CA ASP A 381 9.09 4.90 9.21
C ASP A 381 10.46 5.31 8.63
N LEU A 382 10.48 6.32 7.75
CA LEU A 382 11.71 6.80 7.13
C LEU A 382 12.53 7.73 8.04
N ASP A 383 11.88 8.50 8.94
CA ASP A 383 12.60 9.38 9.85
C ASP A 383 13.50 8.60 10.80
N GLU A 384 13.04 7.44 11.23
CA GLU A 384 13.81 6.52 12.09
C GLU A 384 14.94 5.80 11.35
N LYS A 385 14.73 5.48 10.06
CA LYS A 385 15.61 4.55 9.34
C LYS A 385 16.57 5.22 8.38
N ALA A 386 16.16 6.29 7.72
CA ALA A 386 16.89 6.82 6.58
C ALA A 386 18.10 7.66 7.01
N PRO A 387 19.31 7.38 6.50
CA PRO A 387 20.45 8.27 6.67
C PRO A 387 20.17 9.63 6.07
N ARG A 388 20.89 10.65 6.52
CA ARG A 388 20.82 12.01 5.97
C ARG A 388 21.87 12.20 4.89
N ALA A 389 21.54 12.97 3.88
CA ALA A 389 22.48 13.40 2.83
C ALA A 389 22.17 14.85 2.43
N ILE A 390 23.14 15.53 1.86
CA ILE A 390 22.94 16.87 1.30
C ILE A 390 22.74 16.75 -0.22
N ALA A 391 21.69 17.40 -0.72
CA ALA A 391 21.40 17.53 -2.14
C ALA A 391 20.96 18.96 -2.44
N VAL A 392 21.41 19.53 -3.54
CA VAL A 392 20.98 20.82 -4.09
C VAL A 392 20.20 20.53 -5.37
N LEU A 393 18.90 20.80 -5.35
CA LEU A 393 17.96 20.43 -6.42
C LEU A 393 17.79 21.53 -7.47
N ASP A 394 17.91 22.80 -7.07
CA ASP A 394 17.89 23.97 -7.96
C ASP A 394 19.17 24.78 -7.75
N PRO A 395 20.27 24.39 -8.40
CA PRO A 395 21.59 24.88 -8.07
C PRO A 395 21.83 26.34 -8.47
N LEU A 396 22.40 27.09 -7.52
CA LEU A 396 23.00 28.41 -7.74
C LEU A 396 24.43 28.37 -7.23
N LYS A 397 25.38 28.89 -8.01
CA LYS A 397 26.79 28.93 -7.61
C LYS A 397 27.01 29.95 -6.50
N LEU A 398 27.76 29.55 -5.46
CA LEU A 398 28.30 30.44 -4.44
C LEU A 398 29.80 30.40 -4.49
N ILE A 399 30.44 31.58 -4.54
CA ILE A 399 31.90 31.77 -4.60
C ILE A 399 32.34 32.40 -3.27
N VAL A 400 33.25 31.73 -2.59
CA VAL A 400 33.86 32.25 -1.34
C VAL A 400 35.16 32.99 -1.71
N ASP A 401 35.05 34.32 -1.86
CA ASP A 401 36.09 35.15 -2.43
C ASP A 401 37.42 35.11 -1.67
N ASN A 402 37.35 35.12 -0.36
CA ASN A 402 38.51 35.07 0.53
C ASN A 402 38.98 33.66 0.92
N TYR A 403 38.44 32.61 0.27
CA TYR A 403 38.95 31.24 0.47
C TYR A 403 40.07 30.93 -0.52
N PRO A 404 41.21 30.34 -0.06
CA PRO A 404 42.33 30.04 -0.96
C PRO A 404 41.94 29.12 -2.11
N GLN A 405 42.41 29.40 -3.34
CA GLN A 405 41.94 28.75 -4.56
C GLN A 405 42.14 27.24 -4.58
N ASP A 406 43.28 26.76 -4.07
CA ASP A 406 43.62 25.34 -4.12
C ASP A 406 43.51 24.66 -2.73
N SER A 407 42.74 25.22 -1.83
CA SER A 407 42.56 24.71 -0.48
C SER A 407 41.23 23.96 -0.37
N GLU A 408 41.25 22.91 0.44
CA GLU A 408 40.09 22.11 0.80
C GLU A 408 40.07 21.82 2.29
N GLU A 409 38.89 21.85 2.89
CA GLU A 409 38.72 21.44 4.27
C GLU A 409 37.61 20.41 4.39
N THR A 410 37.82 19.40 5.22
CA THR A 410 36.81 18.38 5.49
C THR A 410 35.78 18.89 6.48
N CYS A 411 34.53 18.88 6.12
CA CYS A 411 33.38 19.03 7.00
C CYS A 411 32.78 17.67 7.36
N SER A 412 32.11 17.58 8.49
CA SER A 412 31.46 16.34 8.94
C SER A 412 30.05 16.59 9.47
N ALA A 413 29.19 15.60 9.26
CA ALA A 413 27.82 15.59 9.74
C ALA A 413 27.46 14.19 10.28
N PRO A 414 26.49 14.07 11.21
CA PRO A 414 26.01 12.76 11.61
C PRO A 414 25.33 12.06 10.44
N VAL A 415 25.53 10.75 10.33
CA VAL A 415 24.78 9.92 9.37
C VAL A 415 23.28 9.99 9.69
N HIS A 416 22.93 10.00 10.99
CA HIS A 416 21.56 10.15 11.47
C HIS A 416 21.53 10.97 12.75
N PRO A 417 20.67 12.02 12.87
CA PRO A 417 20.70 12.92 14.03
C PRO A 417 20.28 12.26 15.34
N HIS A 418 19.42 11.24 15.29
CA HIS A 418 18.91 10.52 16.47
C HIS A 418 19.69 9.21 16.76
N HIS A 419 20.61 8.81 15.88
CA HIS A 419 21.36 7.56 15.94
C HIS A 419 22.87 7.83 15.85
N PRO A 420 23.51 8.37 16.93
CA PRO A 420 24.94 8.67 16.93
C PRO A 420 25.82 7.43 16.67
N GLU A 421 25.33 6.25 17.02
CA GLU A 421 26.00 4.96 16.80
C GLU A 421 26.20 4.62 15.31
N ARG A 422 25.44 5.26 14.40
CA ARG A 422 25.63 5.12 12.95
C ARG A 422 26.82 5.92 12.42
N GLY A 423 27.47 6.71 13.29
CA GLY A 423 28.69 7.45 12.98
C GLY A 423 28.44 8.75 12.21
N THR A 424 29.49 9.22 11.55
CA THR A 424 29.53 10.48 10.82
C THR A 424 29.89 10.25 9.35
N ARG A 425 29.40 11.12 8.49
CA ARG A 425 29.79 11.25 7.09
C ARG A 425 30.63 12.51 6.89
N THR A 426 31.53 12.50 5.93
CA THR A 426 32.44 13.61 5.64
C THR A 426 32.29 14.07 4.19
N PHE A 427 32.47 15.37 3.97
CA PHE A 427 32.42 15.97 2.65
C PHE A 427 33.33 17.20 2.60
N PRO A 428 33.92 17.50 1.41
CA PRO A 428 34.85 18.60 1.25
C PRO A 428 34.16 19.96 1.20
N PHE A 429 34.80 20.99 1.76
CA PHE A 429 34.52 22.39 1.56
C PHE A 429 35.58 22.97 0.64
N SER A 430 35.15 23.70 -0.40
CA SER A 430 36.01 24.33 -1.39
C SER A 430 35.58 25.78 -1.63
N ARG A 431 36.34 26.51 -2.47
CA ARG A 431 36.05 27.89 -2.82
C ARG A 431 34.71 28.05 -3.55
N GLU A 432 34.37 27.15 -4.46
CA GLU A 432 33.11 27.15 -5.19
C GLU A 432 32.16 26.11 -4.65
N LEU A 433 30.92 26.53 -4.43
CA LEU A 433 29.85 25.68 -3.84
C LEU A 433 28.59 25.78 -4.69
N TRP A 434 27.73 24.76 -4.58
CA TRP A 434 26.33 24.83 -5.02
C TRP A 434 25.45 25.01 -3.78
N ILE A 435 24.50 25.96 -3.88
CA ILE A 435 23.43 26.20 -2.91
C ILE A 435 22.07 26.16 -3.62
N GLU A 436 20.96 26.07 -2.89
CA GLU A 436 19.66 26.25 -3.48
C GLU A 436 19.45 27.69 -3.95
N ARG A 437 18.88 27.85 -5.13
CA ARG A 437 18.55 29.17 -5.69
C ARG A 437 17.64 29.97 -4.77
N GLU A 438 16.68 29.31 -4.10
CA GLU A 438 15.79 29.94 -3.13
C GLU A 438 16.50 30.44 -1.86
N ASP A 439 17.74 30.02 -1.61
CA ASP A 439 18.52 30.47 -0.48
C ASP A 439 19.19 31.84 -0.69
N PHE A 440 19.06 32.43 -1.87
CA PHE A 440 19.50 33.78 -2.18
C PHE A 440 18.35 34.66 -2.69
N ASN A 441 18.25 35.89 -2.18
CA ASN A 441 17.35 36.92 -2.67
C ASN A 441 17.99 38.31 -2.54
N GLU A 442 18.19 39.02 -3.62
CA GLU A 442 18.82 40.34 -3.62
C GLU A 442 17.96 41.40 -2.88
N ASN A 443 16.62 41.26 -2.97
CA ASN A 443 15.65 42.14 -2.34
C ASN A 443 14.69 41.36 -1.46
N PRO A 444 15.15 40.84 -0.30
CA PRO A 444 14.40 39.89 0.48
C PRO A 444 13.16 40.50 1.15
N PRO A 445 12.06 39.74 1.28
CA PRO A 445 10.92 40.18 2.05
C PRO A 445 11.23 40.17 3.56
N LYS A 446 10.43 40.88 4.34
CA LYS A 446 10.56 40.90 5.81
C LYS A 446 10.45 39.46 6.38
N GLY A 447 11.45 39.09 7.18
CA GLY A 447 11.49 37.75 7.78
C GLY A 447 12.29 36.70 6.97
N TYR A 448 12.91 37.09 5.89
CA TYR A 448 13.83 36.23 5.17
C TYR A 448 15.19 36.18 5.89
N PHE A 449 15.62 34.98 6.29
CA PHE A 449 16.85 34.78 7.08
C PHE A 449 17.95 34.05 6.28
N ARG A 450 17.84 33.97 4.97
CA ARG A 450 18.84 33.35 4.09
C ARG A 450 19.78 34.41 3.51
N LEU A 451 20.51 34.11 2.44
CA LEU A 451 21.50 35.02 1.85
C LEU A 451 20.87 36.22 1.13
N PHE A 452 21.40 37.39 1.43
CA PHE A 452 21.24 38.63 0.67
C PHE A 452 22.47 39.54 0.95
N PRO A 453 22.77 40.53 0.14
CA PRO A 453 23.94 41.40 0.32
C PRO A 453 24.02 41.98 1.74
N GLY A 454 25.15 41.77 2.42
CA GLY A 454 25.42 42.21 3.79
C GLY A 454 24.88 41.25 4.89
N ASN A 455 24.17 40.19 4.55
CA ASN A 455 23.67 39.24 5.54
C ASN A 455 24.62 38.07 5.76
N ARG A 456 24.61 37.52 7.00
CA ARG A 456 25.39 36.35 7.39
C ARG A 456 24.49 35.16 7.57
N VAL A 457 24.96 34.03 7.05
CA VAL A 457 24.33 32.71 7.25
C VAL A 457 25.38 31.66 7.60
N ARG A 458 24.97 30.58 8.23
CA ARG A 458 25.77 29.39 8.38
C ARG A 458 25.56 28.44 7.19
N LEU A 459 26.64 28.09 6.54
CA LEU A 459 26.70 26.93 5.69
C LEU A 459 26.66 25.69 6.59
N ARG A 460 25.59 24.90 6.46
CA ARG A 460 25.28 23.79 7.39
C ARG A 460 26.46 22.84 7.54
N TYR A 461 26.87 22.54 8.77
CA TYR A 461 28.07 21.76 9.11
C TYR A 461 29.42 22.38 8.70
N GLY A 462 29.40 23.52 8.04
CA GLY A 462 30.56 24.24 7.56
C GLY A 462 30.78 25.57 8.31
N PHE A 463 31.01 26.62 7.56
CA PHE A 463 31.42 27.95 8.06
C PHE A 463 30.27 28.95 8.04
N VAL A 464 30.45 30.06 8.74
CA VAL A 464 29.61 31.25 8.55
C VAL A 464 30.18 32.03 7.36
N VAL A 465 29.28 32.50 6.50
CA VAL A 465 29.62 33.37 5.36
C VAL A 465 28.79 34.66 5.40
N GLU A 466 29.34 35.75 4.88
CA GLU A 466 28.67 37.01 4.68
C GLU A 466 28.58 37.29 3.17
N CYS A 467 27.37 37.55 2.67
CA CYS A 467 27.16 37.83 1.26
C CYS A 467 27.67 39.21 0.91
N THR A 468 28.52 39.33 -0.11
CA THR A 468 29.09 40.59 -0.62
C THR A 468 28.38 41.08 -1.88
N GLY A 469 27.71 40.21 -2.64
CA GLY A 469 27.02 40.55 -3.86
C GLY A 469 26.64 39.33 -4.69
N ALA A 470 26.24 39.59 -5.93
CA ALA A 470 25.91 38.54 -6.88
C ALA A 470 26.20 38.98 -8.32
N ASP A 471 26.59 38.02 -9.16
CA ASP A 471 26.74 38.22 -10.61
C ASP A 471 25.42 37.91 -11.32
N LYS A 472 25.20 38.69 -12.41
CA LYS A 472 24.04 38.54 -13.28
C LYS A 472 24.44 38.27 -14.72
N ASP A 473 23.64 37.48 -15.41
CA ASP A 473 23.75 37.31 -16.83
C ASP A 473 23.20 38.56 -17.61
N GLU A 474 23.29 38.54 -18.94
CA GLU A 474 22.78 39.60 -19.81
C GLU A 474 21.26 39.84 -19.73
N HIS A 475 20.53 38.87 -19.17
CA HIS A 475 19.08 38.94 -18.93
C HIS A 475 18.72 39.37 -17.51
N GLY A 476 19.73 39.63 -16.64
CA GLY A 476 19.54 40.01 -15.25
C GLY A 476 19.30 38.87 -14.28
N ASN A 477 19.41 37.61 -14.72
CA ASN A 477 19.29 36.45 -13.85
C ASN A 477 20.55 36.29 -13.01
N ILE A 478 20.38 35.96 -11.75
CA ILE A 478 21.49 35.65 -10.83
C ILE A 478 22.17 34.33 -11.26
N VAL A 479 23.47 34.39 -11.52
CA VAL A 479 24.29 33.25 -11.95
C VAL A 479 25.31 32.81 -10.89
N ALA A 480 25.77 33.74 -10.05
CA ALA A 480 26.64 33.42 -8.92
C ALA A 480 26.37 34.37 -7.76
N VAL A 481 26.62 33.92 -6.54
CA VAL A 481 26.60 34.71 -5.29
C VAL A 481 28.00 34.76 -4.74
N HIS A 482 28.45 35.93 -4.33
CA HIS A 482 29.75 36.15 -3.71
C HIS A 482 29.65 36.29 -2.22
N CYS A 483 30.55 35.62 -1.47
CA CYS A 483 30.60 35.66 -0.03
C CYS A 483 32.04 35.70 0.48
N ASN A 484 32.21 36.28 1.67
CA ASN A 484 33.39 36.07 2.48
C ASN A 484 33.09 35.11 3.63
N TYR A 485 33.97 34.14 3.90
CA TYR A 485 33.87 33.24 5.03
C TYR A 485 34.69 33.72 6.23
N PHE A 486 34.30 33.25 7.42
CA PHE A 486 35.00 33.46 8.66
C PHE A 486 35.73 32.15 9.03
N SER A 487 37.06 32.14 8.95
CA SER A 487 37.85 30.91 9.05
C SER A 487 37.75 30.20 10.43
N ASP A 488 37.49 30.96 11.50
CA ASP A 488 37.33 30.45 12.85
C ASP A 488 35.88 29.99 13.17
N SER A 489 34.96 30.11 12.21
CA SER A 489 33.53 29.86 12.42
C SER A 489 33.08 28.42 12.13
N LYS A 490 33.99 27.49 11.84
CA LYS A 490 33.71 26.12 11.45
C LYS A 490 32.83 25.39 12.48
N SER A 491 31.78 24.77 12.02
CA SER A 491 30.85 24.01 12.88
C SER A 491 31.59 22.91 13.63
N GLY A 492 31.31 22.79 14.94
CA GLY A 492 31.95 21.82 15.82
C GLY A 492 33.27 22.28 16.42
N THR A 493 33.76 23.51 16.13
CA THR A 493 34.90 24.13 16.77
C THR A 493 34.48 25.16 17.82
N GLU A 494 35.38 25.53 18.74
CA GLU A 494 35.14 26.53 19.77
C GLU A 494 34.74 27.89 19.15
N GLY A 495 35.42 28.32 18.09
CA GLY A 495 35.18 29.57 17.40
C GLY A 495 33.76 29.68 16.78
N SER A 496 33.16 28.55 16.48
CA SER A 496 31.79 28.54 15.92
C SER A 496 30.74 29.19 16.83
N ASN A 497 30.97 29.19 18.15
CA ASN A 497 30.05 29.73 19.16
C ASN A 497 30.03 31.27 19.19
N HIS A 498 31.02 31.92 18.60
CA HIS A 498 31.10 33.38 18.51
C HIS A 498 30.16 33.95 17.46
N TYR A 499 29.69 33.11 16.54
CA TYR A 499 28.85 33.51 15.41
C TYR A 499 27.38 33.12 15.62
N LYS A 500 26.56 34.08 16.07
CA LYS A 500 25.11 33.90 16.23
C LYS A 500 24.39 34.36 14.96
N VAL A 501 24.11 33.44 14.05
CA VAL A 501 23.37 33.68 12.81
C VAL A 501 22.03 32.96 12.84
N LYS A 502 21.00 33.57 12.24
CA LYS A 502 19.66 32.97 12.14
C LYS A 502 19.54 32.03 10.95
N GLY A 503 20.23 32.35 9.84
CA GLY A 503 20.18 31.58 8.61
C GLY A 503 21.07 30.34 8.68
N ASN A 504 20.54 29.22 8.20
CA ASN A 504 21.30 27.97 8.04
C ASN A 504 20.87 27.34 6.71
N ILE A 505 21.77 27.32 5.72
CA ILE A 505 21.54 26.80 4.39
C ILE A 505 22.43 25.61 4.10
N HIS A 506 21.98 24.66 3.28
CA HIS A 506 22.78 23.53 2.87
C HIS A 506 23.54 23.84 1.56
N TRP A 507 24.56 23.07 1.30
CA TRP A 507 25.51 23.31 0.23
C TRP A 507 26.26 22.04 -0.13
N VAL A 508 26.87 21.99 -1.31
CA VAL A 508 27.85 20.98 -1.71
C VAL A 508 29.02 21.64 -2.45
N SER A 509 30.23 21.07 -2.32
CA SER A 509 31.40 21.53 -3.08
C SER A 509 31.19 21.35 -4.58
N ALA A 510 31.38 22.41 -5.37
CA ALA A 510 31.19 22.34 -6.80
C ALA A 510 32.18 21.39 -7.51
N ALA A 511 33.39 21.27 -6.97
CA ALA A 511 34.44 20.40 -7.52
C ALA A 511 34.18 18.91 -7.26
N HIS A 512 33.47 18.58 -6.17
CA HIS A 512 33.34 17.19 -5.67
C HIS A 512 31.90 16.66 -5.71
N ALA A 513 30.93 17.52 -6.03
CA ALA A 513 29.53 17.11 -6.01
C ALA A 513 29.25 16.03 -7.04
N TYR A 514 28.52 15.01 -6.63
CA TYR A 514 27.93 14.04 -7.53
C TYR A 514 26.74 14.68 -8.27
N ARG A 515 26.81 14.75 -9.60
CA ARG A 515 25.71 15.24 -10.44
C ARG A 515 24.78 14.11 -10.76
N ALA A 516 23.53 14.19 -10.30
CA ALA A 516 22.54 13.15 -10.45
C ALA A 516 21.24 13.63 -11.12
N GLU A 517 20.55 12.70 -11.76
CA GLU A 517 19.13 12.87 -12.10
C GLU A 517 18.29 12.64 -10.84
N VAL A 518 17.40 13.57 -10.55
CA VAL A 518 16.45 13.47 -9.44
C VAL A 518 15.03 13.66 -9.99
N ARG A 519 14.16 12.69 -9.70
CA ARG A 519 12.76 12.69 -10.13
C ARG A 519 11.89 13.05 -8.95
N LEU A 520 11.22 14.16 -9.07
CA LEU A 520 10.31 14.70 -8.07
C LEU A 520 8.90 14.22 -8.37
N TYR A 521 8.53 13.12 -7.75
CA TYR A 521 7.18 12.55 -7.87
C TYR A 521 6.20 13.20 -6.90
N ASP A 522 4.94 13.34 -7.33
CA ASP A 522 3.81 13.79 -6.54
C ASP A 522 2.60 12.86 -6.77
N ARG A 523 1.42 13.22 -6.24
CA ARG A 523 0.18 12.48 -6.45
C ARG A 523 -0.20 12.50 -7.93
N LEU A 524 -0.64 11.33 -8.44
CA LEU A 524 -1.01 11.17 -9.85
C LEU A 524 -2.27 11.96 -10.21
N PHE A 525 -3.18 12.15 -9.26
CA PHE A 525 -4.44 12.86 -9.47
C PHE A 525 -4.54 14.11 -8.59
N LYS A 526 -5.21 15.16 -9.12
CA LYS A 526 -5.48 16.40 -8.40
C LYS A 526 -6.72 16.32 -7.50
N GLU A 527 -7.66 15.45 -7.86
CA GLU A 527 -8.94 15.34 -7.20
C GLU A 527 -8.96 14.21 -6.16
N PRO A 528 -9.59 14.42 -5.00
CA PRO A 528 -9.69 13.37 -3.98
C PRO A 528 -10.37 12.09 -4.46
N GLN A 529 -11.36 12.24 -5.34
CA GLN A 529 -12.10 11.14 -5.97
C GLN A 529 -12.08 11.34 -7.49
N PRO A 530 -11.04 10.84 -8.18
CA PRO A 530 -10.81 11.17 -9.59
C PRO A 530 -11.94 10.77 -10.54
N ASP A 531 -12.69 9.71 -10.21
CA ASP A 531 -13.76 9.14 -11.04
C ASP A 531 -15.17 9.36 -10.46
N ALA A 532 -15.33 10.27 -9.50
CA ALA A 532 -16.62 10.56 -8.88
C ALA A 532 -17.61 11.17 -9.87
N GLY A 533 -18.89 10.81 -9.72
CA GLY A 533 -19.98 11.39 -10.51
C GLY A 533 -19.96 11.04 -12.00
N GLY A 534 -19.25 9.97 -12.39
CA GLY A 534 -19.15 9.54 -13.80
C GLY A 534 -18.16 10.38 -14.63
N ARG A 535 -17.33 11.20 -13.99
CA ARG A 535 -16.25 11.97 -14.63
C ARG A 535 -15.26 11.03 -15.34
N ASP A 536 -14.71 11.49 -16.46
CA ASP A 536 -13.52 10.87 -17.01
C ASP A 536 -12.34 11.14 -16.07
N PHE A 537 -11.81 10.08 -15.47
CA PHE A 537 -10.72 10.17 -14.50
C PHE A 537 -9.42 10.72 -15.11
N LEU A 538 -9.26 10.66 -16.43
CA LEU A 538 -8.10 11.22 -17.12
C LEU A 538 -8.04 12.76 -17.02
N GLU A 539 -9.18 13.43 -16.89
CA GLU A 539 -9.25 14.88 -16.66
C GLU A 539 -8.72 15.30 -15.28
N ALA A 540 -8.72 14.35 -14.33
CA ALA A 540 -8.21 14.58 -12.98
C ALA A 540 -6.69 14.35 -12.85
N LEU A 541 -6.00 13.98 -13.93
CA LEU A 541 -4.54 13.78 -13.90
C LEU A 541 -3.81 15.06 -13.47
N ASN A 542 -2.77 14.89 -12.67
CA ASN A 542 -1.86 15.95 -12.25
C ASN A 542 -0.72 16.07 -13.27
N PRO A 543 -0.64 17.16 -14.05
CA PRO A 543 0.43 17.37 -15.03
C PRO A 543 1.81 17.49 -14.37
N ASP A 544 1.87 17.91 -13.10
CA ASP A 544 3.09 18.09 -12.32
C ASP A 544 3.44 16.86 -11.46
N ALA A 545 2.78 15.73 -11.70
CA ALA A 545 3.00 14.49 -10.94
C ALA A 545 4.44 13.92 -11.07
N LYS A 546 5.19 14.36 -12.06
CA LYS A 546 6.60 13.98 -12.29
C LYS A 546 7.37 15.18 -12.85
N ARG A 547 8.40 15.63 -12.15
CA ARG A 547 9.37 16.63 -12.63
C ARG A 547 10.77 16.05 -12.50
N VAL A 548 11.58 16.16 -13.54
CA VAL A 548 12.98 15.71 -13.56
C VAL A 548 13.88 16.91 -13.42
N VAL A 549 14.83 16.84 -12.51
CA VAL A 549 15.84 17.89 -12.30
C VAL A 549 17.24 17.30 -12.29
N THR A 550 18.23 18.10 -12.65
CA THR A 550 19.64 17.79 -12.41
C THR A 550 20.03 18.38 -11.06
N ALA A 551 20.43 17.54 -10.13
CA ALA A 551 20.84 17.93 -8.80
C ALA A 551 22.34 17.71 -8.55
N TYR A 552 22.90 18.41 -7.56
CA TYR A 552 24.23 18.20 -7.06
C TYR A 552 24.19 17.71 -5.62
N LEU A 553 24.80 16.54 -5.38
CA LEU A 553 24.75 15.85 -4.11
C LEU A 553 26.15 15.77 -3.47
N GLU A 554 26.22 15.60 -2.16
CA GLU A 554 27.48 15.28 -1.50
C GLU A 554 28.11 14.00 -2.10
N PRO A 555 29.45 13.89 -2.16
CA PRO A 555 30.12 12.81 -2.90
C PRO A 555 29.70 11.40 -2.48
N GLY A 556 29.41 11.20 -1.19
CA GLY A 556 28.98 9.91 -0.65
C GLY A 556 27.70 9.36 -1.26
N ALA A 557 26.86 10.24 -1.81
CA ALA A 557 25.60 9.83 -2.45
C ALA A 557 25.81 9.02 -3.73
N GLN A 558 26.99 9.11 -4.36
CA GLN A 558 27.34 8.30 -5.53
C GLN A 558 27.42 6.80 -5.22
N GLN A 559 27.59 6.43 -3.97
CA GLN A 559 27.74 5.03 -3.53
C GLN A 559 26.40 4.34 -3.22
N PHE A 560 25.29 5.06 -3.32
CA PHE A 560 23.97 4.47 -3.05
C PHE A 560 23.64 3.39 -4.08
N LEU A 561 23.20 2.26 -3.55
CA LEU A 561 22.74 1.12 -4.34
C LEU A 561 21.23 1.24 -4.64
N PRO A 562 20.73 0.54 -5.65
CA PRO A 562 19.28 0.45 -5.90
C PRO A 562 18.50 0.12 -4.62
N GLU A 563 17.40 0.83 -4.38
CA GLU A 563 16.55 0.78 -3.19
C GLU A 563 17.14 1.39 -1.91
N ASP A 564 18.38 1.90 -1.90
CA ASP A 564 18.90 2.71 -0.78
C ASP A 564 18.09 4.00 -0.64
N ARG A 565 17.73 4.33 0.57
CA ARG A 565 16.92 5.50 0.92
C ARG A 565 17.71 6.49 1.75
N ALA A 566 17.48 7.77 1.51
CA ALA A 566 18.04 8.85 2.33
C ALA A 566 17.04 9.98 2.51
N GLN A 567 17.18 10.73 3.59
CA GLN A 567 16.59 12.06 3.66
C GLN A 567 17.56 13.06 3.02
N PHE A 568 17.16 13.69 1.90
CA PHE A 568 17.85 14.88 1.45
C PHE A 568 17.40 16.04 2.33
N GLU A 569 18.33 16.52 3.14
CA GLU A 569 18.07 17.50 4.18
C GLU A 569 17.33 18.72 3.63
N ARG A 570 16.25 19.15 4.30
CA ARG A 570 15.29 20.21 3.91
C ARG A 570 14.32 19.86 2.78
N HIS A 571 14.55 18.83 1.97
CA HIS A 571 13.70 18.50 0.81
C HIS A 571 12.69 17.40 1.08
N GLY A 572 13.15 16.26 1.60
CA GLY A 572 12.30 15.08 1.76
C GLY A 572 13.08 13.79 1.79
N TYR A 573 12.36 12.69 1.57
CA TYR A 573 12.95 11.37 1.50
C TYR A 573 13.05 10.93 0.04
N PHE A 574 14.16 10.30 -0.29
CA PHE A 574 14.50 9.86 -1.64
C PHE A 574 15.00 8.43 -1.61
N VAL A 575 14.85 7.74 -2.73
CA VAL A 575 15.34 6.39 -2.96
C VAL A 575 16.16 6.36 -4.24
N ALA A 576 17.26 5.62 -4.26
CA ALA A 576 17.93 5.26 -5.50
C ALA A 576 17.02 4.32 -6.29
N ASP A 577 16.64 4.70 -7.51
CA ASP A 577 15.68 3.95 -8.34
C ASP A 577 16.18 2.51 -8.55
N ARG A 578 15.32 1.53 -8.30
CA ARG A 578 15.69 0.12 -8.36
C ARG A 578 15.95 -0.41 -9.77
N VAL A 579 15.47 0.31 -10.79
CA VAL A 579 15.54 -0.11 -12.21
C VAL A 579 16.61 0.67 -12.96
N ASP A 580 16.64 2.00 -12.75
CA ASP A 580 17.47 2.90 -13.55
C ASP A 580 18.82 3.26 -12.89
N SER A 581 19.00 2.95 -11.59
CA SER A 581 20.29 3.15 -10.93
C SER A 581 21.26 2.02 -11.29
N VAL A 582 22.50 2.41 -11.56
CA VAL A 582 23.63 1.48 -11.70
C VAL A 582 24.73 1.84 -10.68
N PRO A 583 25.61 0.91 -10.31
CA PRO A 583 26.71 1.21 -9.37
C PRO A 583 27.52 2.42 -9.79
N GLY A 584 27.67 3.38 -8.88
CA GLY A 584 28.37 4.65 -9.15
C GLY A 584 27.59 5.71 -9.91
N GLN A 585 26.37 5.40 -10.36
CA GLN A 585 25.47 6.32 -11.06
C GLN A 585 24.02 6.15 -10.60
N PRO A 586 23.69 6.39 -9.31
CA PRO A 586 22.33 6.31 -8.83
C PRO A 586 21.47 7.45 -9.40
N VAL A 587 20.22 7.10 -9.74
CA VAL A 587 19.12 8.01 -10.08
C VAL A 587 18.18 8.04 -8.88
N PHE A 588 17.73 9.21 -8.46
CA PHE A 588 16.93 9.32 -7.25
C PHE A 588 15.46 9.66 -7.53
N ASN A 589 14.56 8.93 -6.87
CA ASN A 589 13.14 9.23 -6.86
C ASN A 589 12.75 9.87 -5.52
N ARG A 590 12.00 10.99 -5.55
CA ARG A 590 11.39 11.52 -4.33
C ARG A 590 10.28 10.59 -3.87
N ILE A 591 10.43 10.06 -2.66
CA ILE A 591 9.44 9.23 -1.98
C ILE A 591 8.29 10.13 -1.49
N VAL A 592 8.64 11.07 -0.60
CA VAL A 592 7.71 11.99 0.06
C VAL A 592 8.44 13.24 0.52
N SER A 593 7.78 14.41 0.55
CA SER A 593 8.28 15.63 1.15
C SER A 593 8.35 15.54 2.68
N LEU A 594 9.13 16.40 3.35
CA LEU A 594 9.23 16.42 4.82
C LEU A 594 7.92 16.76 5.52
N ARG A 595 7.07 17.55 4.86
CA ARG A 595 5.77 17.97 5.37
C ARG A 595 4.73 17.81 4.27
N ASP A 596 3.50 17.53 4.66
CA ASP A 596 2.40 17.58 3.71
C ASP A 596 2.15 19.04 3.30
N SER A 597 2.48 19.34 2.05
CA SER A 597 2.25 20.64 1.41
C SER A 597 1.11 20.61 0.39
N TRP A 598 0.44 19.45 0.21
CA TRP A 598 -0.63 19.30 -0.76
C TRP A 598 -1.79 20.26 -0.45
N GLY A 599 -2.24 21.01 -1.46
CA GLY A 599 -3.32 21.98 -1.29
C GLY A 599 -2.96 23.25 -0.49
N LYS A 600 -1.69 23.42 -0.06
CA LYS A 600 -1.23 24.61 0.68
C LYS A 600 -0.46 25.61 -0.19
N SER A 601 -0.34 25.34 -1.47
CA SER A 601 0.25 26.27 -2.45
C SER A 601 -0.83 27.27 -2.86
N ALA A 602 -0.81 28.44 -2.22
CA ALA A 602 -1.46 29.66 -2.72
C ALA A 602 -0.43 30.77 -2.79
#